data_ae5cf4923a8a8b848ce537a3734c2f28
#
_entry.id   ae5cf4923a8a8b848ce537a3734c2f28
#
_cell.length_a   1.000
_cell.length_b   1.000
_cell.length_c   1.000
_cell.angle_alpha   90.00
_cell.angle_beta   90.00
_cell.angle_gamma   90.00
#
_symmetry.space_group_name_H-M   'P 1'
#
loop_
_entity.id
_entity.type
_entity.pdbx_description
1 polymer ?
#
loop_
_entity_poly.entity_id
_entity_poly.type
_entity_poly.pdbx_seq_one_letter_code
_entity_poly.pdbx_strand_id
1 'polypeptide(L)'
;LHLCDRRQRVMCIRDSFRSNEDILSCIKLVIIDEGHLLGTDKRLIVNEMFYEELKYHVKANGGRFLLLSAVLPNAEDLSEWLTDSTDNVYKENWRPSDERIGIMEWNGVSVNLNWKSTDAERNSFNPNFIMRQKLPKKPKERIMHYFPENKNQAIASTAYKLRKFGPVLIFVGIKKSVFAIAREYEKCIQPEEQKFRFRNKANWRAFKLACIESYGEDTEWVKFAKQGIFCHNADLISDVRIPLERLMRSEKPRVIIATSTLGQGVNLGVSTVIFSTLYQSGNPITKRDFWNIAGRAGRAFVDHEGKILVAHDITKKDENKINWERKMISAYLNKSNIDRAESGCLELIRTLKTVAQLNGIAFDNLINLLAENRINEIDESLDEVNDLLDLIDDGLLSLHNSNNFEGNTLEWIDSYFTKSLAYIQAQYYEDITGDEVLDFIKARIKGITKKVGIEKSIWESIVSSGIPINSDLQIDEKLSEIISIVQSYIVSDKTLEERISLLENIEDVIRDVNIYKEKFEDSVDIKEIRKKWLSGISMSDIVQHENAVNIVTQHYSFNMPWVLTVSYTHLRAHETRRHLV
;
A
#
# COMPACT_ATOMS: atom_id res chain seq x y z
N LEU A 1 -7.78 1.27 -17.86
CA LEU A 1 -6.51 1.33 -17.06
C LEU A 1 -6.33 2.64 -16.28
N HIS A 2 -6.90 3.78 -16.72
CA HIS A 2 -6.75 5.06 -16.00
C HIS A 2 -7.64 5.23 -14.76
N LEU A 3 -8.62 4.36 -14.55
CA LEU A 3 -9.58 4.44 -13.43
C LEU A 3 -9.26 3.49 -12.26
N CYS A 4 -8.33 2.54 -12.44
CA CYS A 4 -7.97 1.60 -11.38
C CYS A 4 -7.09 2.24 -10.30
N ASP A 5 -7.28 1.82 -9.06
CA ASP A 5 -6.36 2.13 -7.96
C ASP A 5 -4.95 1.63 -8.29
N ARG A 6 -3.90 2.21 -7.67
CA ARG A 6 -2.52 1.74 -7.88
C ARG A 6 -2.32 0.27 -7.51
N ARG A 7 -3.00 -0.21 -6.47
CA ARG A 7 -2.99 -1.63 -6.10
C ARG A 7 -3.56 -2.49 -7.23
N GLN A 8 -4.68 -2.06 -7.81
CA GLN A 8 -5.33 -2.71 -8.94
C GLN A 8 -4.48 -2.64 -10.21
N ARG A 9 -3.72 -1.54 -10.43
CA ARG A 9 -2.89 -1.41 -11.65
C ARG A 9 -1.78 -2.44 -11.72
N VAL A 10 -1.08 -2.72 -10.63
CA VAL A 10 -0.02 -3.74 -10.65
C VAL A 10 -0.60 -5.11 -10.90
N MET A 11 -1.72 -5.46 -10.26
CA MET A 11 -2.42 -6.72 -10.51
C MET A 11 -2.96 -6.79 -11.94
N CYS A 12 -3.65 -5.76 -12.44
CA CYS A 12 -4.12 -5.72 -13.83
C CYS A 12 -2.99 -5.78 -14.86
N ILE A 13 -1.81 -5.18 -14.57
CA ILE A 13 -0.64 -5.26 -15.43
C ILE A 13 -0.09 -6.68 -15.43
N ARG A 14 0.07 -7.31 -14.28
CA ARG A 14 0.51 -8.69 -14.13
C ARG A 14 -0.41 -9.64 -14.88
N ASP A 15 -1.71 -9.54 -14.66
CA ASP A 15 -2.70 -10.41 -15.28
C ASP A 15 -2.75 -10.20 -16.80
N SER A 16 -2.59 -8.94 -17.27
CA SER A 16 -2.47 -8.64 -18.70
C SER A 16 -1.22 -9.24 -19.33
N PHE A 17 -0.13 -9.33 -18.61
CA PHE A 17 1.09 -9.97 -19.10
C PHE A 17 0.96 -11.49 -19.13
N ARG A 18 0.37 -12.08 -18.10
CA ARG A 18 0.13 -13.53 -18.02
C ARG A 18 -0.86 -14.04 -19.08
N SER A 19 -1.82 -13.20 -19.47
CA SER A 19 -2.80 -13.52 -20.51
C SER A 19 -2.33 -13.17 -21.94
N ASN A 20 -1.16 -12.54 -22.11
CA ASN A 20 -0.63 -12.08 -23.40
C ASN A 20 0.88 -12.30 -23.51
N GLU A 21 1.29 -13.50 -23.88
CA GLU A 21 2.70 -13.84 -24.11
C GLU A 21 3.36 -12.96 -25.18
N ASP A 22 2.62 -12.51 -26.18
CA ASP A 22 3.12 -11.59 -27.22
C ASP A 22 3.61 -10.27 -26.63
N ILE A 23 2.97 -9.77 -25.56
CA ILE A 23 3.43 -8.54 -24.87
C ILE A 23 4.76 -8.80 -24.18
N LEU A 24 4.88 -9.91 -23.45
CA LEU A 24 6.11 -10.27 -22.73
C LEU A 24 7.29 -10.45 -23.70
N SER A 25 7.07 -11.07 -24.84
CA SER A 25 8.11 -11.28 -25.85
C SER A 25 8.67 -10.00 -26.47
N CYS A 26 7.88 -8.92 -26.43
CA CYS A 26 8.26 -7.60 -26.99
C CYS A 26 8.95 -6.66 -25.98
N ILE A 27 8.94 -6.98 -24.68
CA ILE A 27 9.50 -6.08 -23.66
C ILE A 27 11.02 -6.04 -23.75
N LYS A 28 11.56 -4.83 -23.98
CA LYS A 28 13.00 -4.55 -24.02
C LYS A 28 13.49 -3.67 -22.87
N LEU A 29 12.58 -2.99 -22.16
CA LEU A 29 12.91 -2.14 -21.02
C LEU A 29 11.79 -2.21 -19.99
N VAL A 30 12.16 -2.52 -18.75
CA VAL A 30 11.26 -2.42 -17.57
C VAL A 30 11.79 -1.31 -16.68
N ILE A 31 10.91 -0.36 -16.35
CA ILE A 31 11.21 0.71 -15.41
C ILE A 31 10.40 0.45 -14.14
N ILE A 32 11.10 0.20 -13.04
CA ILE A 32 10.53 -0.01 -11.70
C ILE A 32 10.66 1.29 -10.92
N ASP A 33 9.54 2.00 -10.72
CA ASP A 33 9.49 3.17 -9.86
C ASP A 33 9.23 2.75 -8.41
N GLU A 34 9.86 3.42 -7.45
CA GLU A 34 9.83 3.07 -6.03
C GLU A 34 10.35 1.64 -5.77
N GLY A 35 11.47 1.27 -6.37
CA GLY A 35 12.04 -0.08 -6.33
C GLY A 35 12.40 -0.62 -4.94
N HIS A 36 12.30 0.22 -3.91
CA HIS A 36 12.43 -0.17 -2.51
C HIS A 36 11.16 -0.85 -1.92
N LEU A 37 10.08 -0.96 -2.67
CA LEU A 37 8.82 -1.57 -2.21
C LEU A 37 8.92 -3.10 -2.23
N LEU A 38 9.72 -3.65 -1.32
CA LEU A 38 9.96 -5.06 -1.04
C LEU A 38 9.74 -5.31 0.46
N GLY A 39 9.40 -6.54 0.84
CA GLY A 39 9.16 -6.94 2.24
C GLY A 39 8.03 -7.96 2.38
N THR A 40 7.58 -8.20 3.62
CA THR A 40 6.65 -9.28 3.99
C THR A 40 5.17 -8.94 3.81
N ASP A 41 4.80 -7.70 3.54
CA ASP A 41 3.39 -7.39 3.24
C ASP A 41 2.94 -8.13 1.97
N LYS A 42 1.70 -8.63 1.95
CA LYS A 42 1.09 -9.34 0.80
C LYS A 42 1.41 -8.67 -0.54
N ARG A 43 1.25 -7.35 -0.61
CA ARG A 43 1.56 -6.57 -1.82
C ARG A 43 3.04 -6.60 -2.20
N LEU A 44 3.94 -6.57 -1.22
CA LEU A 44 5.38 -6.48 -1.47
C LEU A 44 5.93 -7.83 -1.94
N ILE A 45 5.42 -8.94 -1.41
CA ILE A 45 5.71 -10.30 -1.91
C ILE A 45 5.23 -10.45 -3.36
N VAL A 46 4.00 -10.00 -3.67
CA VAL A 46 3.50 -10.01 -5.06
C VAL A 46 4.40 -9.20 -6.00
N ASN A 47 4.91 -8.04 -5.56
CA ASN A 47 5.85 -7.25 -6.34
C ASN A 47 7.15 -8.03 -6.61
N GLU A 48 7.73 -8.65 -5.58
CA GLU A 48 8.98 -9.42 -5.70
C GLU A 48 8.81 -10.58 -6.70
N MET A 49 7.75 -11.38 -6.54
CA MET A 49 7.48 -12.51 -7.45
C MET A 49 7.20 -12.04 -8.87
N PHE A 50 6.51 -10.92 -9.04
CA PHE A 50 6.27 -10.34 -10.36
C PHE A 50 7.55 -9.80 -11.01
N TYR A 51 8.47 -9.23 -10.23
CA TYR A 51 9.78 -8.79 -10.76
C TYR A 51 10.66 -9.98 -11.13
N GLU A 52 10.58 -11.09 -10.41
CA GLU A 52 11.25 -12.36 -10.82
C GLU A 52 10.69 -12.86 -12.17
N GLU A 53 9.37 -12.87 -12.33
CA GLU A 53 8.72 -13.27 -13.58
C GLU A 53 9.14 -12.36 -14.75
N LEU A 54 9.10 -11.03 -14.55
CA LEU A 54 9.59 -10.08 -15.55
C LEU A 54 11.08 -10.27 -15.86
N LYS A 55 11.92 -10.56 -14.86
CA LYS A 55 13.35 -10.80 -15.03
C LYS A 55 13.59 -11.98 -15.96
N TYR A 56 12.84 -13.07 -15.78
CA TYR A 56 12.95 -14.24 -16.66
C TYR A 56 12.70 -13.86 -18.12
N HIS A 57 11.57 -13.23 -18.43
CA HIS A 57 11.21 -12.88 -19.79
C HIS A 57 12.09 -11.79 -20.41
N VAL A 58 12.39 -10.74 -19.65
CA VAL A 58 13.17 -9.60 -20.13
C VAL A 58 14.61 -10.00 -20.48
N LYS A 59 15.23 -10.85 -19.63
CA LYS A 59 16.57 -11.38 -19.93
C LYS A 59 16.58 -12.27 -21.18
N ALA A 60 15.59 -13.15 -21.32
CA ALA A 60 15.44 -13.98 -22.52
C ALA A 60 15.33 -13.13 -23.81
N ASN A 61 14.69 -11.97 -23.72
CA ASN A 61 14.53 -11.03 -24.83
C ASN A 61 15.74 -10.09 -25.05
N GLY A 62 16.81 -10.19 -24.25
CA GLY A 62 17.94 -9.26 -24.28
C GLY A 62 17.56 -7.84 -23.83
N GLY A 63 16.52 -7.72 -23.01
CA GLY A 63 16.03 -6.46 -22.46
C GLY A 63 16.82 -6.00 -21.22
N ARG A 64 16.42 -4.86 -20.66
CA ARG A 64 17.10 -4.20 -19.53
C ARG A 64 16.12 -3.76 -18.46
N PHE A 65 16.63 -3.63 -17.23
CA PHE A 65 15.92 -3.05 -16.10
C PHE A 65 16.47 -1.67 -15.74
N LEU A 66 15.58 -0.77 -15.33
CA LEU A 66 15.90 0.49 -14.69
C LEU A 66 15.07 0.58 -13.40
N LEU A 67 15.74 0.49 -12.25
CA LEU A 67 15.10 0.63 -10.96
C LEU A 67 15.37 2.02 -10.40
N LEU A 68 14.32 2.72 -10.04
CA LEU A 68 14.36 4.07 -9.47
C LEU A 68 13.91 4.01 -8.01
N SER A 69 14.69 4.61 -7.12
CA SER A 69 14.33 4.72 -5.71
C SER A 69 14.93 5.97 -5.08
N ALA A 70 14.16 6.63 -4.21
CA ALA A 70 14.64 7.79 -3.47
C ALA A 70 15.63 7.42 -2.36
N VAL A 71 15.46 6.23 -1.77
CA VAL A 71 16.25 5.78 -0.62
C VAL A 71 16.44 4.27 -0.69
N LEU A 72 17.65 3.84 -0.99
CA LEU A 72 17.97 2.42 -1.16
C LEU A 72 19.42 2.16 -0.70
N PRO A 73 19.63 1.78 0.60
CA PRO A 73 20.97 1.58 1.12
C PRO A 73 21.69 0.38 0.51
N ASN A 74 20.98 -0.64 0.08
CA ASN A 74 21.48 -1.88 -0.52
C ASN A 74 21.13 -1.98 -2.01
N ALA A 75 21.43 -0.95 -2.76
CA ALA A 75 21.15 -0.93 -4.20
C ALA A 75 21.95 -2.00 -4.97
N GLU A 76 23.11 -2.38 -4.45
CA GLU A 76 24.00 -3.40 -5.00
C GLU A 76 23.31 -4.78 -5.05
N ASP A 77 22.59 -5.18 -4.00
CA ASP A 77 21.85 -6.45 -3.97
C ASP A 77 20.79 -6.49 -5.09
N LEU A 78 20.06 -5.37 -5.27
CA LEU A 78 19.01 -5.27 -6.27
C LEU A 78 19.60 -5.19 -7.70
N SER A 79 20.78 -4.58 -7.84
CA SER A 79 21.51 -4.56 -9.09
C SER A 79 21.98 -5.97 -9.47
N GLU A 80 22.56 -6.71 -8.54
CA GLU A 80 22.98 -8.10 -8.75
C GLU A 80 21.77 -8.96 -9.12
N TRP A 81 20.67 -8.83 -8.38
CA TRP A 81 19.44 -9.55 -8.65
C TRP A 81 18.91 -9.32 -10.07
N LEU A 82 18.76 -8.06 -10.49
CA LEU A 82 18.10 -7.72 -11.76
C LEU A 82 19.05 -7.77 -12.96
N THR A 83 20.37 -7.56 -12.77
CA THR A 83 21.33 -7.37 -13.87
C THR A 83 22.52 -8.33 -13.84
N ASP A 84 22.59 -9.26 -12.87
CA ASP A 84 23.73 -10.15 -12.60
C ASP A 84 25.05 -9.38 -12.34
N SER A 85 24.98 -8.13 -11.88
CA SER A 85 26.15 -7.31 -11.58
C SER A 85 25.85 -6.31 -10.47
N THR A 86 26.76 -6.18 -9.52
CA THR A 86 26.73 -5.17 -8.46
C THR A 86 27.11 -3.77 -8.95
N ASP A 87 27.75 -3.65 -10.12
CA ASP A 87 28.34 -2.40 -10.61
C ASP A 87 27.35 -1.48 -11.34
N ASN A 88 26.15 -1.97 -11.65
CA ASN A 88 25.15 -1.21 -12.38
C ASN A 88 24.32 -0.28 -11.46
N VAL A 89 24.97 0.33 -10.47
CA VAL A 89 24.35 1.24 -9.50
C VAL A 89 24.85 2.65 -9.73
N TYR A 90 23.90 3.57 -9.94
CA TYR A 90 24.18 4.99 -9.98
C TYR A 90 23.58 5.68 -8.77
N LYS A 91 24.42 6.26 -7.92
CA LYS A 91 23.99 7.02 -6.73
C LYS A 91 24.30 8.49 -6.91
N GLU A 92 23.27 9.33 -6.84
CA GLU A 92 23.40 10.76 -6.93
C GLU A 92 22.99 11.42 -5.60
N ASN A 93 23.86 12.22 -5.05
CA ASN A 93 23.61 12.94 -3.80
C ASN A 93 23.06 14.37 -4.06
N TRP A 94 23.07 14.82 -5.33
CA TRP A 94 22.57 16.13 -5.65
C TRP A 94 21.05 16.24 -5.42
N ARG A 95 20.64 17.32 -4.78
CA ARG A 95 19.24 17.67 -4.58
C ARG A 95 18.97 19.08 -5.10
N PRO A 96 17.78 19.32 -5.70
CA PRO A 96 17.40 20.63 -6.20
C PRO A 96 17.08 21.65 -5.09
N SER A 97 16.97 21.20 -3.82
CA SER A 97 16.74 22.02 -2.64
C SER A 97 17.47 21.42 -1.45
N ASP A 98 18.05 22.27 -0.60
CA ASP A 98 18.70 21.85 0.64
C ASP A 98 17.67 21.25 1.62
N GLU A 99 18.11 20.36 2.49
CA GLU A 99 17.27 19.81 3.55
C GLU A 99 17.59 20.47 4.89
N ARG A 100 16.55 20.92 5.56
CA ARG A 100 16.65 21.38 6.94
C ARG A 100 15.80 20.52 7.86
N ILE A 101 16.46 19.78 8.74
CA ILE A 101 15.85 18.79 9.62
C ILE A 101 15.80 19.34 11.03
N GLY A 102 14.67 19.15 11.73
CA GLY A 102 14.55 19.65 13.09
C GLY A 102 13.52 18.93 13.94
N ILE A 103 13.55 19.25 15.21
CA ILE A 103 12.60 18.81 16.23
C ILE A 103 11.73 20.01 16.62
N MET A 104 10.42 19.83 16.56
CA MET A 104 9.43 20.77 17.04
C MET A 104 9.02 20.37 18.45
N GLU A 105 9.57 21.05 19.49
CA GLU A 105 9.28 20.73 20.89
C GLU A 105 8.16 21.61 21.43
N TRP A 106 7.09 20.98 21.94
CA TRP A 106 6.01 21.64 22.68
C TRP A 106 6.20 21.45 24.18
N ASN A 107 6.35 22.55 24.93
CA ASN A 107 6.60 22.55 26.38
C ASN A 107 5.38 23.00 27.23
N GLY A 108 4.20 23.13 26.64
CA GLY A 108 2.97 23.58 27.32
C GLY A 108 2.76 25.09 27.30
N VAL A 109 3.79 25.87 26.99
CA VAL A 109 3.76 27.34 26.92
C VAL A 109 4.15 27.83 25.51
N SER A 110 5.15 27.21 24.91
CA SER A 110 5.67 27.62 23.62
C SER A 110 6.13 26.42 22.80
N VAL A 111 6.21 26.62 21.48
CA VAL A 111 6.89 25.72 20.55
C VAL A 111 8.30 26.25 20.32
N ASN A 112 9.29 25.39 20.49
CA ASN A 112 10.67 25.65 20.12
C ASN A 112 11.05 24.79 18.92
N LEU A 113 11.83 25.34 17.98
CA LEU A 113 12.37 24.60 16.84
C LEU A 113 13.86 24.39 17.01
N ASN A 114 14.24 23.12 17.17
CA ASN A 114 15.64 22.70 17.26
C ASN A 114 16.05 22.12 15.90
N TRP A 115 16.77 22.91 15.11
CA TRP A 115 17.27 22.50 13.82
C TRP A 115 18.61 21.79 13.96
N LYS A 116 18.73 20.64 13.33
CA LYS A 116 19.99 19.94 13.14
C LYS A 116 20.53 20.30 11.77
N SER A 117 21.82 20.53 11.66
CA SER A 117 22.46 20.70 10.37
C SER A 117 22.57 19.35 9.67
N THR A 118 22.25 19.32 8.38
CA THR A 118 22.59 18.21 7.47
C THR A 118 23.67 18.64 6.49
N ASP A 119 23.49 19.80 5.86
CA ASP A 119 24.40 20.34 4.85
C ASP A 119 24.88 21.76 5.25
N ALA A 120 24.17 22.43 6.15
CA ALA A 120 24.57 23.73 6.68
C ALA A 120 25.39 23.57 7.96
N GLU A 121 26.47 24.29 8.05
CA GLU A 121 27.53 24.15 9.05
C GLU A 121 27.11 24.33 10.55
N ARG A 122 25.86 24.67 10.85
CA ARG A 122 25.47 24.98 12.23
C ARG A 122 24.05 24.55 12.60
N ASN A 123 23.94 23.85 13.74
CA ASN A 123 22.67 23.69 14.44
C ASN A 123 22.11 25.08 14.81
N SER A 124 20.81 25.27 14.64
CA SER A 124 20.17 26.52 15.02
C SER A 124 18.94 26.27 15.90
N PHE A 125 18.67 27.21 16.79
CA PHE A 125 17.57 27.14 17.73
C PHE A 125 16.68 28.37 17.60
N ASN A 126 15.39 28.12 17.38
CA ASN A 126 14.37 29.15 17.36
C ASN A 126 13.49 29.01 18.60
N PRO A 127 13.77 29.71 19.70
CA PRO A 127 12.92 29.69 20.88
C PRO A 127 11.60 30.40 20.59
N ASN A 128 10.55 29.97 21.29
CA ASN A 128 9.25 30.62 21.26
C ASN A 128 8.71 30.87 19.84
N PHE A 129 8.94 29.93 18.94
CA PHE A 129 8.48 30.04 17.55
C PHE A 129 6.95 30.23 17.48
N ILE A 130 6.22 29.54 18.35
CA ILE A 130 4.81 29.80 18.65
C ILE A 130 4.70 30.02 20.15
N MET A 131 4.00 31.07 20.58
CA MET A 131 3.68 31.37 21.96
C MET A 131 2.22 31.10 22.24
N ARG A 132 1.92 30.49 23.36
CA ARG A 132 0.58 30.33 23.91
C ARG A 132 -0.05 31.68 24.18
N GLN A 133 -1.21 31.94 23.59
CA GLN A 133 -1.94 33.19 23.73
C GLN A 133 -3.25 32.98 24.49
N LYS A 134 -3.68 33.99 25.24
CA LYS A 134 -5.00 34.02 25.89
C LYS A 134 -6.07 34.20 24.82
N LEU A 135 -7.10 33.35 24.85
CA LEU A 135 -8.29 33.55 24.04
C LEU A 135 -9.26 34.52 24.73
N PRO A 136 -10.05 35.30 23.97
CA PRO A 136 -11.12 36.12 24.53
C PRO A 136 -12.10 35.25 25.32
N LYS A 137 -12.46 35.70 26.54
CA LYS A 137 -13.48 35.01 27.34
C LYS A 137 -14.85 35.15 26.68
N LYS A 138 -15.60 34.06 26.66
CA LYS A 138 -17.02 34.12 26.33
C LYS A 138 -17.82 34.75 27.51
N PRO A 139 -18.93 35.42 27.26
CA PRO A 139 -19.80 35.94 28.32
C PRO A 139 -20.18 34.82 29.31
N LYS A 140 -20.02 35.09 30.62
CA LYS A 140 -20.26 34.16 31.74
C LYS A 140 -19.24 33.01 31.93
N GLU A 141 -18.16 32.94 31.16
CA GLU A 141 -17.16 31.90 31.28
C GLU A 141 -16.17 32.24 32.42
N ARG A 142 -15.98 31.30 33.36
CA ARG A 142 -15.05 31.49 34.51
C ARG A 142 -13.64 31.05 34.16
N ILE A 143 -13.50 30.06 33.27
CA ILE A 143 -12.21 29.46 32.92
C ILE A 143 -11.52 30.30 31.84
N MET A 144 -10.21 30.46 31.97
CA MET A 144 -9.40 31.10 30.95
C MET A 144 -8.89 30.06 29.95
N HIS A 145 -9.19 30.26 28.69
CA HIS A 145 -8.70 29.42 27.60
C HIS A 145 -7.48 30.03 26.93
N TYR A 146 -6.63 29.16 26.42
CA TYR A 146 -5.42 29.54 25.72
C TYR A 146 -5.34 28.78 24.39
N PHE A 147 -4.47 29.26 23.50
CA PHE A 147 -4.16 28.58 22.24
C PHE A 147 -2.71 28.84 21.84
N PRO A 148 -1.91 27.79 21.54
CA PRO A 148 -2.19 26.36 21.69
C PRO A 148 -2.17 25.89 23.15
N GLU A 149 -2.94 24.84 23.48
CA GLU A 149 -2.97 24.17 24.79
C GLU A 149 -2.47 22.72 24.73
N ASN A 150 -2.34 22.16 23.55
CA ASN A 150 -1.90 20.78 23.36
C ASN A 150 -1.05 20.62 22.09
N LYS A 151 -0.46 19.43 21.94
CA LYS A 151 0.43 19.09 20.81
C LYS A 151 -0.22 19.33 19.45
N ASN A 152 -1.49 18.92 19.24
CA ASN A 152 -2.16 19.07 17.95
C ASN A 152 -2.35 20.54 17.58
N GLN A 153 -2.72 21.39 18.53
CA GLN A 153 -2.82 22.83 18.35
C GLN A 153 -1.45 23.47 18.09
N ALA A 154 -0.41 23.00 18.77
CA ALA A 154 0.96 23.44 18.53
C ALA A 154 1.44 23.10 17.11
N ILE A 155 1.13 21.87 16.62
CA ILE A 155 1.41 21.46 15.24
C ILE A 155 0.65 22.33 14.25
N ALA A 156 -0.65 22.52 14.45
CA ALA A 156 -1.49 23.34 13.59
C ALA A 156 -1.00 24.79 13.50
N SER A 157 -0.66 25.41 14.65
CA SER A 157 -0.12 26.78 14.71
C SER A 157 1.24 26.89 14.02
N THR A 158 2.10 25.89 14.18
CA THR A 158 3.41 25.84 13.54
C THR A 158 3.26 25.72 12.01
N ALA A 159 2.40 24.81 11.54
CA ALA A 159 2.10 24.65 10.13
C ALA A 159 1.50 25.94 9.53
N TYR A 160 0.57 26.58 10.24
CA TYR A 160 -0.01 27.85 9.81
C TYR A 160 1.04 28.95 9.65
N LYS A 161 2.00 29.04 10.56
CA LYS A 161 3.09 30.03 10.48
C LYS A 161 4.08 29.70 9.35
N LEU A 162 4.39 28.39 9.13
CA LEU A 162 5.33 27.96 8.11
C LEU A 162 4.75 28.02 6.68
N ARG A 163 3.41 28.02 6.50
CA ARG A 163 2.76 28.12 5.18
C ARG A 163 3.17 29.33 4.34
N LYS A 164 3.72 30.37 4.97
CA LYS A 164 4.26 31.54 4.27
C LYS A 164 5.41 31.19 3.33
N PHE A 165 6.09 30.09 3.57
CA PHE A 165 7.17 29.58 2.71
C PHE A 165 6.65 28.65 1.61
N GLY A 166 5.42 28.17 1.70
CA GLY A 166 4.75 27.29 0.75
C GLY A 166 3.86 26.26 1.43
N PRO A 167 3.31 25.29 0.68
CA PRO A 167 2.46 24.26 1.22
C PRO A 167 3.15 23.46 2.34
N VAL A 168 2.39 23.11 3.37
CA VAL A 168 2.86 22.29 4.49
C VAL A 168 2.14 20.94 4.45
N LEU A 169 2.89 19.85 4.57
CA LEU A 169 2.34 18.50 4.78
C LEU A 169 2.45 18.16 6.27
N ILE A 170 1.34 17.76 6.88
CA ILE A 170 1.32 17.19 8.22
C ILE A 170 1.03 15.70 8.09
N PHE A 171 2.03 14.87 8.42
CA PHE A 171 1.85 13.43 8.52
C PHE A 171 1.21 13.06 9.85
N VAL A 172 0.19 12.20 9.80
CA VAL A 172 -0.51 11.66 10.97
C VAL A 172 -0.56 10.13 10.92
N GLY A 173 -0.43 9.48 12.08
CA GLY A 173 -0.32 8.03 12.17
C GLY A 173 -1.64 7.26 12.09
N ILE A 174 -2.78 7.94 12.32
CA ILE A 174 -4.11 7.31 12.30
C ILE A 174 -5.12 8.18 11.56
N LYS A 175 -6.10 7.56 10.91
CA LYS A 175 -7.11 8.21 10.08
C LYS A 175 -7.91 9.29 10.84
N LYS A 176 -8.33 9.00 12.08
CA LYS A 176 -9.10 9.94 12.92
C LYS A 176 -8.33 11.25 13.23
N SER A 177 -7.01 11.20 13.25
CA SER A 177 -6.17 12.38 13.52
C SER A 177 -6.16 13.38 12.36
N VAL A 178 -6.50 12.98 11.13
CA VAL A 178 -6.55 13.85 9.96
C VAL A 178 -7.51 15.01 10.21
N PHE A 179 -8.77 14.71 10.50
CA PHE A 179 -9.78 15.74 10.76
C PHE A 179 -9.58 16.43 12.11
N ALA A 180 -9.04 15.73 13.12
CA ALA A 180 -8.73 16.35 14.40
C ALA A 180 -7.74 17.50 14.24
N ILE A 181 -6.64 17.31 13.51
CA ILE A 181 -5.66 18.38 13.23
C ILE A 181 -6.25 19.43 12.27
N ALA A 182 -7.08 19.03 11.31
CA ALA A 182 -7.74 19.96 10.39
C ALA A 182 -8.61 20.98 11.14
N ARG A 183 -9.39 20.53 12.15
CA ARG A 183 -10.18 21.41 13.02
C ARG A 183 -9.32 22.36 13.83
N GLU A 184 -8.17 21.91 14.32
CA GLU A 184 -7.23 22.79 15.03
C GLU A 184 -6.55 23.80 14.09
N TYR A 185 -6.25 23.39 12.85
CA TYR A 185 -5.70 24.30 11.85
C TYR A 185 -6.73 25.35 11.41
N GLU A 186 -8.01 24.98 11.26
CA GLU A 186 -9.12 25.90 10.97
C GLU A 186 -9.17 27.06 11.96
N LYS A 187 -8.92 26.80 13.26
CA LYS A 187 -8.88 27.84 14.32
C LYS A 187 -7.73 28.84 14.14
N CYS A 188 -6.68 28.48 13.40
CA CYS A 188 -5.57 29.37 13.12
C CYS A 188 -5.85 30.35 11.97
N ILE A 189 -6.84 30.05 11.12
CA ILE A 189 -7.13 30.83 9.91
C ILE A 189 -7.83 32.13 10.28
N GLN A 190 -7.26 33.24 9.85
CA GLN A 190 -7.88 34.57 10.07
C GLN A 190 -9.18 34.72 9.28
N PRO A 191 -10.14 35.55 9.75
CA PRO A 191 -11.44 35.72 9.09
C PRO A 191 -11.33 36.10 7.61
N GLU A 192 -10.35 36.92 7.24
CA GLU A 192 -10.12 37.38 5.86
C GLU A 192 -9.61 36.27 4.94
N GLU A 193 -9.06 35.22 5.53
CA GLU A 193 -8.48 34.08 4.83
C GLU A 193 -9.40 32.86 4.75
N GLN A 194 -10.61 32.92 5.30
CA GLN A 194 -11.49 31.74 5.40
C GLN A 194 -11.87 31.13 4.05
N LYS A 195 -11.86 31.93 2.96
CA LYS A 195 -12.13 31.43 1.62
C LYS A 195 -10.85 31.20 0.85
N PHE A 196 -10.64 29.95 0.40
CA PHE A 196 -9.55 29.61 -0.50
C PHE A 196 -9.97 29.91 -1.95
N ARG A 197 -9.08 30.55 -2.71
CA ARG A 197 -9.35 30.87 -4.13
C ARG A 197 -8.77 29.77 -5.00
N PHE A 198 -9.63 28.94 -5.54
CA PHE A 198 -9.23 27.91 -6.50
C PHE A 198 -8.87 28.52 -7.86
N ARG A 199 -7.72 28.14 -8.40
CA ARG A 199 -7.25 28.50 -9.73
C ARG A 199 -8.00 27.69 -10.79
N ASN A 200 -8.09 26.37 -10.58
CA ASN A 200 -8.81 25.43 -11.44
C ASN A 200 -10.20 25.16 -10.91
N LYS A 201 -11.18 25.96 -11.39
CA LYS A 201 -12.58 25.81 -10.98
C LYS A 201 -13.20 24.48 -11.42
N ALA A 202 -12.72 23.88 -12.53
CA ALA A 202 -13.22 22.59 -13.02
C ALA A 202 -12.83 21.45 -12.07
N ASN A 203 -11.54 21.39 -11.66
CA ASN A 203 -11.09 20.39 -10.69
C ASN A 203 -11.77 20.55 -9.34
N TRP A 204 -12.00 21.79 -8.89
CA TRP A 204 -12.76 22.06 -7.68
C TRP A 204 -14.21 21.54 -7.77
N ARG A 205 -14.90 21.80 -8.91
CA ARG A 205 -16.26 21.31 -9.12
C ARG A 205 -16.29 19.78 -9.15
N ALA A 206 -15.38 19.16 -9.87
CA ALA A 206 -15.28 17.69 -9.95
C ALA A 206 -15.10 17.06 -8.56
N PHE A 207 -14.15 17.58 -7.76
CA PHE A 207 -13.95 17.11 -6.39
C PHE A 207 -15.18 17.33 -5.51
N LYS A 208 -15.80 18.52 -5.56
CA LYS A 208 -16.98 18.83 -4.76
C LYS A 208 -18.15 17.90 -5.11
N LEU A 209 -18.41 17.69 -6.41
CA LEU A 209 -19.49 16.81 -6.85
C LEU A 209 -19.24 15.35 -6.44
N ALA A 210 -18.01 14.87 -6.61
CA ALA A 210 -17.64 13.54 -6.16
C ALA A 210 -17.84 13.34 -4.65
N CYS A 211 -17.48 14.35 -3.83
CA CYS A 211 -17.74 14.30 -2.39
C CYS A 211 -19.24 14.29 -2.05
N ILE A 212 -20.03 15.12 -2.71
CA ILE A 212 -21.49 15.19 -2.47
C ILE A 212 -22.13 13.86 -2.82
N GLU A 213 -21.79 13.31 -3.97
CA GLU A 213 -22.31 12.01 -4.43
C GLU A 213 -21.95 10.87 -3.49
N SER A 214 -20.70 10.88 -2.99
CA SER A 214 -20.17 9.77 -2.19
C SER A 214 -20.44 9.89 -0.69
N TYR A 215 -20.48 11.11 -0.14
CA TYR A 215 -20.54 11.35 1.31
C TYR A 215 -21.64 12.32 1.75
N GLY A 216 -22.41 12.88 0.81
CA GLY A 216 -23.44 13.87 1.08
C GLY A 216 -22.94 15.32 1.07
N GLU A 217 -23.88 16.28 1.24
CA GLU A 217 -23.59 17.72 1.05
C GLU A 217 -22.70 18.32 2.13
N ASP A 218 -22.79 17.88 3.38
CA ASP A 218 -22.12 18.46 4.55
C ASP A 218 -20.84 17.72 4.94
N THR A 219 -20.09 17.22 3.95
CA THR A 219 -18.86 16.48 4.22
C THR A 219 -17.72 17.38 4.71
N GLU A 220 -16.98 16.92 5.73
CA GLU A 220 -15.79 17.59 6.24
C GLU A 220 -14.71 17.77 5.15
N TRP A 221 -14.64 16.88 4.17
CA TRP A 221 -13.73 16.97 3.03
C TRP A 221 -13.91 18.27 2.25
N VAL A 222 -15.16 18.59 1.90
CA VAL A 222 -15.50 19.83 1.18
C VAL A 222 -15.37 21.05 2.09
N LYS A 223 -15.77 20.94 3.35
CA LYS A 223 -15.67 22.02 4.35
C LYS A 223 -14.22 22.50 4.46
N PHE A 224 -13.28 21.61 4.70
CA PHE A 224 -11.89 21.96 4.88
C PHE A 224 -11.22 22.40 3.57
N ALA A 225 -11.50 21.72 2.46
CA ALA A 225 -10.95 22.12 1.16
C ALA A 225 -11.32 23.56 0.76
N LYS A 226 -12.55 24.04 1.08
CA LYS A 226 -12.96 25.44 0.89
C LYS A 226 -12.03 26.45 1.57
N GLN A 227 -11.29 26.01 2.58
CA GLN A 227 -10.34 26.82 3.33
C GLN A 227 -8.89 26.57 2.94
N GLY A 228 -8.64 25.73 1.92
CA GLY A 228 -7.31 25.35 1.48
C GLY A 228 -6.62 24.32 2.37
N ILE A 229 -7.39 23.61 3.21
CA ILE A 229 -6.96 22.48 4.03
C ILE A 229 -7.37 21.21 3.28
N PHE A 230 -6.40 20.43 2.82
CA PHE A 230 -6.67 19.18 2.12
C PHE A 230 -6.37 17.99 3.02
N CYS A 231 -7.35 17.14 3.19
CA CYS A 231 -7.28 15.94 4.02
C CYS A 231 -7.14 14.71 3.12
N HIS A 232 -6.23 13.78 3.45
CA HIS A 232 -6.03 12.56 2.68
C HIS A 232 -5.78 11.37 3.61
N ASN A 233 -6.60 10.34 3.50
CA ASN A 233 -6.44 9.07 4.22
C ASN A 233 -7.01 7.91 3.41
N ALA A 234 -6.92 6.70 3.94
CA ALA A 234 -7.37 5.48 3.26
C ALA A 234 -8.91 5.34 3.16
N ASP A 235 -9.70 6.17 3.87
CA ASP A 235 -11.17 6.14 3.78
C ASP A 235 -11.69 6.86 2.53
N LEU A 236 -10.81 7.54 1.79
CA LEU A 236 -11.17 8.15 0.51
C LEU A 236 -11.40 7.07 -0.54
N ILE A 237 -12.63 6.94 -0.99
CA ILE A 237 -12.95 6.11 -2.15
C ILE A 237 -12.29 6.66 -3.42
N SER A 238 -12.04 5.79 -4.39
CA SER A 238 -11.31 6.15 -5.63
C SER A 238 -11.93 7.33 -6.36
N ASP A 239 -13.27 7.40 -6.40
CA ASP A 239 -14.03 8.43 -7.10
C ASP A 239 -13.85 9.83 -6.49
N VAL A 240 -13.56 9.91 -5.20
CA VAL A 240 -13.25 11.17 -4.50
C VAL A 240 -11.75 11.42 -4.46
N ARG A 241 -10.95 10.37 -4.26
CA ARG A 241 -9.51 10.48 -4.16
C ARG A 241 -8.86 11.01 -5.45
N ILE A 242 -9.24 10.48 -6.62
CA ILE A 242 -8.67 10.93 -7.89
C ILE A 242 -8.94 12.42 -8.16
N PRO A 243 -10.18 12.94 -8.07
CA PRO A 243 -10.45 14.37 -8.15
C PRO A 243 -9.71 15.21 -7.10
N LEU A 244 -9.59 14.72 -5.85
CA LEU A 244 -8.83 15.41 -4.80
C LEU A 244 -7.35 15.54 -5.18
N GLU A 245 -6.72 14.47 -5.61
CA GLU A 245 -5.31 14.47 -6.02
C GLU A 245 -5.07 15.38 -7.23
N ARG A 246 -5.97 15.39 -8.22
CA ARG A 246 -5.94 16.34 -9.35
C ARG A 246 -6.06 17.79 -8.88
N LEU A 247 -6.96 18.03 -7.92
CA LEU A 247 -7.13 19.35 -7.32
C LEU A 247 -5.87 19.78 -6.57
N MET A 248 -5.28 18.92 -5.74
CA MET A 248 -4.06 19.22 -5.00
C MET A 248 -2.87 19.53 -5.93
N ARG A 249 -2.76 18.86 -7.08
CA ARG A 249 -1.71 19.13 -8.07
C ARG A 249 -1.92 20.47 -8.79
N SER A 250 -3.17 20.86 -9.05
CA SER A 250 -3.49 22.11 -9.77
C SER A 250 -3.48 23.35 -8.88
N GLU A 251 -3.51 23.15 -7.57
CA GLU A 251 -3.59 24.23 -6.58
C GLU A 251 -2.31 24.37 -5.75
N LYS A 252 -2.25 25.42 -4.96
CA LYS A 252 -1.23 25.58 -3.90
C LYS A 252 -1.94 25.46 -2.54
N PRO A 253 -2.05 24.25 -1.99
CA PRO A 253 -2.71 24.05 -0.69
C PRO A 253 -2.01 24.88 0.40
N ARG A 254 -2.75 25.31 1.41
CA ARG A 254 -2.16 25.92 2.61
C ARG A 254 -1.52 24.84 3.46
N VAL A 255 -2.27 23.75 3.65
CA VAL A 255 -1.84 22.58 4.39
C VAL A 255 -2.49 21.33 3.79
N ILE A 256 -1.72 20.26 3.80
CA ILE A 256 -2.17 18.91 3.49
C ILE A 256 -1.99 18.10 4.77
N ILE A 257 -3.04 17.40 5.21
CA ILE A 257 -2.99 16.54 6.39
C ILE A 257 -3.28 15.12 5.92
N ALA A 258 -2.31 14.23 6.09
CA ALA A 258 -2.39 12.91 5.48
C ALA A 258 -1.78 11.80 6.35
N THR A 259 -2.28 10.58 6.14
CA THR A 259 -1.62 9.34 6.56
C THR A 259 -0.60 8.91 5.50
N SER A 260 0.07 7.77 5.69
CA SER A 260 1.07 7.21 4.76
C SER A 260 0.56 7.00 3.32
N THR A 261 -0.75 6.95 3.12
CA THR A 261 -1.36 6.78 1.78
C THR A 261 -0.97 7.88 0.78
N LEU A 262 -0.63 9.08 1.25
CA LEU A 262 -0.10 10.14 0.41
C LEU A 262 1.39 9.92 0.04
N GLY A 263 2.12 9.12 0.82
CA GLY A 263 3.51 8.76 0.57
C GLY A 263 3.72 8.04 -0.76
N GLN A 264 2.71 7.32 -1.22
CA GLN A 264 2.79 6.49 -2.41
C GLN A 264 2.00 7.14 -3.57
N GLY A 265 2.70 7.81 -4.49
CA GLY A 265 2.18 8.10 -5.81
C GLY A 265 1.49 9.43 -6.05
N VAL A 266 1.44 10.33 -5.13
CA VAL A 266 1.05 11.70 -5.43
C VAL A 266 2.31 12.56 -5.44
N ASN A 267 2.74 13.00 -6.62
CA ASN A 267 3.87 13.93 -6.72
C ASN A 267 3.42 15.32 -6.26
N LEU A 268 3.49 15.57 -4.96
CA LEU A 268 3.19 16.85 -4.33
C LEU A 268 4.44 17.32 -3.61
N GLY A 269 5.16 18.23 -4.23
CA GLY A 269 6.23 18.95 -3.55
C GLY A 269 5.65 19.97 -2.58
N VAL A 270 6.04 19.89 -1.32
CA VAL A 270 5.67 20.80 -0.25
C VAL A 270 6.92 21.50 0.28
N SER A 271 6.79 22.71 0.84
CA SER A 271 7.94 23.40 1.42
C SER A 271 8.35 22.82 2.78
N THR A 272 7.37 22.25 3.49
CA THR A 272 7.59 21.73 4.86
C THR A 272 6.82 20.44 5.06
N VAL A 273 7.47 19.47 5.69
CA VAL A 273 6.83 18.25 6.21
C VAL A 273 6.92 18.28 7.74
N ILE A 274 5.79 18.07 8.42
CA ILE A 274 5.71 17.95 9.87
C ILE A 274 5.18 16.55 10.22
N PHE A 275 5.99 15.74 10.88
CA PHE A 275 5.54 14.46 11.43
C PHE A 275 4.89 14.71 12.79
N SER A 276 3.58 14.49 12.89
CA SER A 276 2.90 14.57 14.19
C SER A 276 3.27 13.43 15.13
N THR A 277 3.69 12.31 14.56
CA THR A 277 4.10 11.09 15.25
C THR A 277 5.03 10.27 14.35
N LEU A 278 5.82 9.38 14.96
CA LEU A 278 6.62 8.35 14.28
C LEU A 278 5.94 6.96 14.32
N TYR A 279 4.64 6.93 14.62
CA TYR A 279 3.85 5.70 14.68
C TYR A 279 2.73 5.72 13.65
N GLN A 280 2.39 4.55 13.12
CA GLN A 280 1.24 4.31 12.27
C GLN A 280 0.47 3.11 12.82
N SER A 281 -0.82 3.29 13.12
CA SER A 281 -1.70 2.24 13.66
C SER A 281 -1.10 1.49 14.86
N GLY A 282 -0.34 2.20 15.71
CA GLY A 282 0.29 1.64 16.92
C GLY A 282 1.74 1.17 16.73
N ASN A 283 2.18 0.92 15.52
CA ASN A 283 3.54 0.47 15.21
C ASN A 283 4.45 1.63 14.77
N PRO A 284 5.76 1.63 15.09
CA PRO A 284 6.71 2.57 14.52
C PRO A 284 6.71 2.48 12.99
N ILE A 285 6.70 3.63 12.30
CA ILE A 285 6.92 3.65 10.84
C ILE A 285 8.35 3.22 10.54
N THR A 286 8.59 2.59 9.38
CA THR A 286 9.96 2.27 8.96
C THR A 286 10.73 3.56 8.69
N LYS A 287 12.05 3.55 8.85
CA LYS A 287 12.88 4.72 8.50
C LYS A 287 12.80 5.02 7.00
N ARG A 288 12.64 4.01 6.19
CA ARG A 288 12.41 4.11 4.76
C ARG A 288 11.13 4.91 4.46
N ASP A 289 10.01 4.57 5.09
CA ASP A 289 8.75 5.31 4.93
C ASP A 289 8.86 6.75 5.45
N PHE A 290 9.56 6.93 6.57
CA PHE A 290 9.85 8.26 7.09
C PHE A 290 10.58 9.11 6.04
N TRP A 291 11.67 8.61 5.46
CA TRP A 291 12.45 9.37 4.48
C TRP A 291 11.74 9.51 3.13
N ASN A 292 10.89 8.57 2.74
CA ASN A 292 10.03 8.72 1.56
C ASN A 292 9.03 9.88 1.73
N ILE A 293 8.40 9.99 2.90
CA ILE A 293 7.52 11.11 3.22
C ILE A 293 8.32 12.42 3.38
N ALA A 294 9.44 12.38 4.09
CA ALA A 294 10.33 13.53 4.32
C ALA A 294 10.91 14.08 3.01
N GLY A 295 11.23 13.21 2.05
CA GLY A 295 11.72 13.58 0.73
C GLY A 295 10.77 14.42 -0.13
N ARG A 296 9.52 14.60 0.33
CA ARG A 296 8.57 15.53 -0.30
C ARG A 296 8.78 16.98 0.12
N ALA A 297 9.63 17.23 1.13
CA ALA A 297 9.99 18.56 1.55
C ALA A 297 10.99 19.18 0.58
N GLY A 298 10.72 20.43 0.18
CA GLY A 298 11.53 21.16 -0.80
C GLY A 298 11.03 20.93 -2.23
N ARG A 299 10.39 21.95 -2.81
CA ARG A 299 9.95 21.89 -4.20
C ARG A 299 11.11 22.18 -5.12
N ALA A 300 11.41 21.24 -6.01
CA ALA A 300 12.46 21.40 -7.00
C ALA A 300 12.34 22.74 -7.75
N PHE A 301 13.45 23.47 -7.85
CA PHE A 301 13.56 24.76 -8.53
C PHE A 301 12.64 25.89 -8.02
N VAL A 302 11.98 25.69 -6.86
CA VAL A 302 11.09 26.69 -6.23
C VAL A 302 11.56 27.05 -4.82
N ASP A 303 11.88 26.04 -4.01
CA ASP A 303 12.34 26.23 -2.65
C ASP A 303 13.86 26.07 -2.58
N HIS A 304 14.54 26.99 -1.91
CA HIS A 304 15.96 26.82 -1.61
C HIS A 304 16.17 25.74 -0.55
N GLU A 305 15.18 25.58 0.35
CA GLU A 305 15.28 24.70 1.51
C GLU A 305 13.95 23.97 1.76
N GLY A 306 13.99 22.65 1.85
CA GLY A 306 12.90 21.79 2.33
C GLY A 306 13.00 21.58 3.83
N LYS A 307 11.91 21.85 4.57
CA LYS A 307 11.88 21.75 6.03
C LYS A 307 11.24 20.46 6.49
N ILE A 308 11.93 19.70 7.34
CA ILE A 308 11.45 18.45 7.91
C ILE A 308 11.44 18.61 9.43
N LEU A 309 10.27 18.49 10.04
CA LEU A 309 10.08 18.64 11.49
C LEU A 309 9.39 17.40 12.07
N VAL A 310 9.89 16.94 13.22
CA VAL A 310 9.23 15.91 14.02
C VAL A 310 8.71 16.55 15.30
N ALA A 311 7.41 16.40 15.56
CA ALA A 311 6.75 16.99 16.72
C ALA A 311 7.00 16.15 17.98
N HIS A 312 7.57 16.77 19.01
CA HIS A 312 7.87 16.19 20.30
C HIS A 312 7.13 16.94 21.41
N ASP A 313 6.35 16.20 22.20
CA ASP A 313 5.62 16.75 23.35
C ASP A 313 6.40 16.48 24.62
N ILE A 314 6.97 17.53 25.21
CA ILE A 314 7.74 17.46 26.44
C ILE A 314 6.93 17.88 27.67
N THR A 315 5.61 18.00 27.57
CA THR A 315 4.72 18.29 28.71
C THR A 315 4.42 17.08 29.57
N LYS A 316 4.80 15.89 29.10
CA LYS A 316 4.56 14.62 29.81
C LYS A 316 5.31 14.60 31.14
N LYS A 317 4.71 13.97 32.17
CA LYS A 317 5.31 13.89 33.51
C LYS A 317 6.46 12.87 33.58
N ASP A 318 6.55 11.93 32.65
CA ASP A 318 7.56 10.87 32.63
C ASP A 318 8.78 11.31 31.81
N GLU A 319 9.83 11.73 32.48
CA GLU A 319 11.10 12.16 31.88
C GLU A 319 11.80 11.02 31.10
N ASN A 320 11.67 9.78 31.55
CA ASN A 320 12.25 8.63 30.83
C ASN A 320 11.61 8.47 29.47
N LYS A 321 10.29 8.63 29.41
CA LYS A 321 9.54 8.59 28.16
C LYS A 321 9.90 9.73 27.22
N ILE A 322 10.06 10.95 27.73
CA ILE A 322 10.50 12.11 26.96
C ILE A 322 11.89 11.86 26.36
N ASN A 323 12.83 11.37 27.17
CA ASN A 323 14.19 11.09 26.74
C ASN A 323 14.25 9.93 25.72
N TRP A 324 13.43 8.90 25.90
CA TRP A 324 13.31 7.80 24.97
C TRP A 324 12.76 8.28 23.61
N GLU A 325 11.68 9.06 23.62
CA GLU A 325 11.10 9.65 22.38
C GLU A 325 12.13 10.55 21.68
N ARG A 326 12.91 11.34 22.41
CA ARG A 326 13.97 12.18 21.84
C ARG A 326 15.07 11.34 21.17
N LYS A 327 15.50 10.23 21.80
CA LYS A 327 16.46 9.29 21.21
C LYS A 327 15.88 8.66 19.93
N MET A 328 14.64 8.20 19.96
CA MET A 328 13.94 7.67 18.81
C MET A 328 13.90 8.68 17.66
N ILE A 329 13.45 9.90 17.91
CA ILE A 329 13.42 10.96 16.90
C ILE A 329 14.81 11.19 16.31
N SER A 330 15.84 11.26 17.16
CA SER A 330 17.23 11.45 16.71
C SER A 330 17.72 10.31 15.81
N ALA A 331 17.29 9.07 16.08
CA ALA A 331 17.61 7.91 15.27
C ALA A 331 16.93 7.96 13.88
N TYR A 332 15.68 8.45 13.81
CA TYR A 332 14.99 8.64 12.53
C TYR A 332 15.60 9.75 11.67
N LEU A 333 16.06 10.83 12.32
CA LEU A 333 16.69 11.96 11.63
C LEU A 333 18.12 11.63 11.14
N ASN A 334 18.66 10.47 11.48
CA ASN A 334 19.96 10.03 11.01
C ASN A 334 19.80 9.14 9.76
N LYS A 335 20.33 9.60 8.62
CA LYS A 335 20.27 8.89 7.34
C LYS A 335 21.19 7.66 7.26
N SER A 336 22.18 7.53 8.13
CA SER A 336 23.15 6.41 8.05
C SER A 336 22.56 5.04 8.39
N ASN A 337 21.37 4.98 8.98
CA ASN A 337 20.73 3.75 9.46
C ASN A 337 19.36 3.56 8.83
N ILE A 338 19.25 3.69 7.52
CA ILE A 338 18.00 3.43 6.80
C ILE A 338 17.86 1.91 6.62
N ASP A 339 16.63 1.43 6.78
CA ASP A 339 16.33 0.01 6.65
C ASP A 339 16.60 -0.47 5.21
N ARG A 340 17.25 -1.63 5.08
CA ARG A 340 17.51 -2.28 3.78
C ARG A 340 16.18 -2.66 3.13
N ALA A 341 16.15 -2.70 1.80
CA ALA A 341 15.06 -3.32 1.07
C ALA A 341 15.31 -4.84 1.07
N GLU A 342 14.55 -5.56 1.87
CA GLU A 342 14.73 -7.01 2.06
C GLU A 342 13.71 -7.79 1.25
N SER A 343 14.12 -8.97 0.80
CA SER A 343 13.26 -9.94 0.15
C SER A 343 12.14 -10.38 1.11
N GLY A 344 10.89 -10.24 0.69
CA GLY A 344 9.76 -10.73 1.45
C GLY A 344 9.73 -12.25 1.53
N CYS A 345 10.20 -12.93 0.50
CA CYS A 345 10.35 -14.37 0.47
C CYS A 345 11.39 -14.84 1.52
N LEU A 346 12.57 -14.21 1.58
CA LEU A 346 13.61 -14.53 2.57
C LEU A 346 13.09 -14.33 4.00
N GLU A 347 12.47 -13.19 4.28
CA GLU A 347 11.96 -12.88 5.62
C GLU A 347 10.84 -13.83 6.05
N LEU A 348 10.00 -14.27 5.11
CA LEU A 348 9.00 -15.29 5.38
C LEU A 348 9.66 -16.63 5.76
N ILE A 349 10.69 -17.07 5.04
CA ILE A 349 11.42 -18.30 5.34
C ILE A 349 12.05 -18.23 6.74
N ARG A 350 12.68 -17.10 7.07
CA ARG A 350 13.29 -16.87 8.40
C ARG A 350 12.22 -16.91 9.52
N THR A 351 11.08 -16.31 9.27
CA THR A 351 9.95 -16.33 10.20
C THR A 351 9.46 -17.76 10.45
N LEU A 352 9.24 -18.52 9.37
CA LEU A 352 8.82 -19.91 9.45
C LEU A 352 9.83 -20.79 10.17
N LYS A 353 11.12 -20.62 9.88
CA LYS A 353 12.22 -21.32 10.55
C LYS A 353 12.22 -21.01 12.05
N THR A 354 12.03 -19.77 12.43
CA THR A 354 11.94 -19.35 13.84
C THR A 354 10.74 -19.97 14.55
N VAL A 355 9.56 -19.94 13.94
CA VAL A 355 8.34 -20.55 14.50
C VAL A 355 8.51 -22.07 14.64
N ALA A 356 9.07 -22.75 13.65
CA ALA A 356 9.34 -24.18 13.71
C ALA A 356 10.31 -24.52 14.86
N GLN A 357 11.39 -23.75 15.01
CA GLN A 357 12.36 -23.95 16.09
C GLN A 357 11.73 -23.75 17.47
N LEU A 358 10.86 -22.74 17.66
CA LEU A 358 10.15 -22.50 18.90
C LEU A 358 9.21 -23.67 19.26
N ASN A 359 8.70 -24.38 18.26
CA ASN A 359 7.88 -25.59 18.41
C ASN A 359 8.69 -26.89 18.40
N GLY A 360 10.01 -26.84 18.46
CA GLY A 360 10.90 -28.01 18.50
C GLY A 360 10.99 -28.78 17.18
N ILE A 361 10.65 -28.16 16.06
CA ILE A 361 10.66 -28.75 14.72
C ILE A 361 11.96 -28.39 14.00
N ALA A 362 12.70 -29.39 13.54
CA ALA A 362 13.89 -29.19 12.73
C ALA A 362 13.54 -28.64 11.32
N PHE A 363 14.48 -27.94 10.69
CA PHE A 363 14.26 -27.32 9.38
C PHE A 363 13.86 -28.34 8.29
N ASP A 364 14.48 -29.51 8.25
CA ASP A 364 14.12 -30.56 7.29
C ASP A 364 12.66 -31.03 7.44
N ASN A 365 12.15 -31.07 8.67
CA ASN A 365 10.75 -31.42 8.92
C ASN A 365 9.81 -30.27 8.50
N LEU A 366 10.23 -29.00 8.69
CA LEU A 366 9.51 -27.84 8.17
C LEU A 366 9.40 -27.92 6.65
N ILE A 367 10.50 -28.22 5.95
CA ILE A 367 10.53 -28.39 4.49
C ILE A 367 9.57 -29.49 4.02
N ASN A 368 9.50 -30.60 4.74
CA ASN A 368 8.54 -31.67 4.45
C ASN A 368 7.08 -31.21 4.65
N LEU A 369 6.78 -30.49 5.73
CA LEU A 369 5.44 -29.95 5.99
C LEU A 369 5.02 -28.94 4.91
N LEU A 370 5.95 -28.10 4.45
CA LEU A 370 5.74 -27.16 3.35
C LEU A 370 5.43 -27.88 2.02
N ALA A 371 6.18 -28.96 1.72
CA ALA A 371 5.95 -29.79 0.53
C ALA A 371 4.60 -30.55 0.55
N GLU A 372 4.11 -30.83 1.75
CA GLU A 372 2.83 -31.51 1.97
C GLU A 372 1.63 -30.55 2.12
N ASN A 373 1.86 -29.22 2.12
CA ASN A 373 0.86 -28.19 2.44
C ASN A 373 0.24 -28.35 3.83
N ARG A 374 1.02 -28.76 4.83
CA ARG A 374 0.59 -29.10 6.19
C ARG A 374 1.19 -28.19 7.26
N ILE A 375 1.44 -26.93 6.93
CA ILE A 375 2.11 -25.98 7.82
C ILE A 375 1.29 -25.68 9.09
N ASN A 376 -0.05 -25.76 9.01
CA ASN A 376 -0.94 -25.55 10.16
C ASN A 376 -0.73 -26.57 11.29
N GLU A 377 -0.04 -27.68 11.02
CA GLU A 377 0.34 -28.63 12.05
C GLU A 377 1.45 -28.13 12.99
N ILE A 378 2.15 -27.06 12.58
CA ILE A 378 3.15 -26.40 13.44
C ILE A 378 2.46 -25.50 14.45
N ASP A 379 1.54 -24.66 13.99
CA ASP A 379 0.80 -23.70 14.81
C ASP A 379 -0.47 -23.27 14.06
N GLU A 380 -1.63 -23.37 14.71
CA GLU A 380 -2.92 -22.97 14.12
C GLU A 380 -3.01 -21.45 13.84
N SER A 381 -2.14 -20.63 14.46
CA SER A 381 -2.09 -19.18 14.23
C SER A 381 -1.43 -18.78 12.89
N LEU A 382 -0.93 -19.74 12.11
CA LEU A 382 -0.23 -19.48 10.83
C LEU A 382 -1.16 -19.25 9.62
N ASP A 383 -2.45 -18.96 9.83
CA ASP A 383 -3.38 -18.67 8.73
C ASP A 383 -2.94 -17.51 7.83
N GLU A 384 -2.40 -16.42 8.43
CA GLU A 384 -1.88 -15.29 7.65
C GLU A 384 -0.64 -15.67 6.81
N VAL A 385 0.14 -16.63 7.31
CA VAL A 385 1.31 -17.16 6.60
C VAL A 385 0.90 -18.00 5.40
N ASN A 386 -0.17 -18.80 5.51
CA ASN A 386 -0.72 -19.53 4.37
C ASN A 386 -1.11 -18.62 3.21
N ASP A 387 -1.71 -17.47 3.51
CA ASP A 387 -2.03 -16.48 2.48
C ASP A 387 -0.77 -15.96 1.75
N LEU A 388 0.34 -15.79 2.48
CA LEU A 388 1.61 -15.36 1.90
C LEU A 388 2.25 -16.48 1.06
N LEU A 389 2.15 -17.72 1.52
CA LEU A 389 2.61 -18.89 0.76
C LEU A 389 1.83 -19.05 -0.55
N ASP A 390 0.52 -18.85 -0.53
CA ASP A 390 -0.30 -18.91 -1.76
C ASP A 390 0.11 -17.84 -2.79
N LEU A 391 0.52 -16.65 -2.34
CA LEU A 391 1.03 -15.60 -3.23
C LEU A 391 2.39 -15.96 -3.84
N ILE A 392 3.26 -16.62 -3.07
CA ILE A 392 4.54 -17.15 -3.57
C ILE A 392 4.27 -18.28 -4.55
N ASP A 393 3.38 -19.22 -4.20
CA ASP A 393 3.00 -20.33 -5.07
C ASP A 393 2.49 -19.87 -6.43
N ASP A 394 1.65 -18.84 -6.46
CA ASP A 394 1.13 -18.22 -7.69
C ASP A 394 2.27 -17.67 -8.58
N GLY A 395 3.26 -17.00 -7.98
CA GLY A 395 4.44 -16.54 -8.70
C GLY A 395 5.34 -17.68 -9.19
N LEU A 396 5.56 -18.71 -8.37
CA LEU A 396 6.35 -19.88 -8.72
C LEU A 396 5.68 -20.70 -9.86
N LEU A 397 4.36 -20.85 -9.80
CA LEU A 397 3.59 -21.53 -10.85
C LEU A 397 3.71 -20.80 -12.19
N SER A 398 3.59 -19.47 -12.17
CA SER A 398 3.74 -18.65 -13.36
C SER A 398 5.14 -18.76 -13.97
N LEU A 399 6.18 -18.66 -13.16
CA LEU A 399 7.56 -18.84 -13.59
C LEU A 399 7.81 -20.23 -14.14
N HIS A 400 7.32 -21.26 -13.48
CA HIS A 400 7.47 -22.64 -13.95
C HIS A 400 6.73 -22.89 -15.26
N ASN A 401 5.52 -22.34 -15.41
CA ASN A 401 4.73 -22.46 -16.64
C ASN A 401 5.41 -21.77 -17.84
N SER A 402 6.06 -20.63 -17.60
CA SER A 402 6.83 -19.88 -18.61
C SER A 402 8.16 -20.50 -18.96
N ASN A 403 8.58 -21.53 -18.22
CA ASN A 403 9.89 -22.15 -18.39
C ASN A 403 9.87 -23.16 -19.54
N ASN A 404 10.75 -22.93 -20.53
CA ASN A 404 11.01 -23.86 -21.63
C ASN A 404 12.22 -24.77 -21.36
N PHE A 405 12.57 -25.00 -20.09
CA PHE A 405 13.69 -25.83 -19.70
C PHE A 405 13.38 -27.30 -19.98
N GLU A 406 14.17 -27.95 -20.83
CA GLU A 406 13.98 -29.35 -21.22
C GLU A 406 14.50 -30.37 -20.18
N GLY A 407 14.98 -29.88 -19.01
CA GLY A 407 15.55 -30.70 -17.95
C GLY A 407 14.61 -30.99 -16.77
N ASN A 408 15.18 -31.54 -15.71
CA ASN A 408 14.46 -31.78 -14.47
C ASN A 408 14.09 -30.44 -13.78
N THR A 409 12.86 -30.30 -13.30
CA THR A 409 12.38 -29.13 -12.55
C THR A 409 13.30 -28.72 -11.40
N LEU A 410 13.90 -29.69 -10.69
CA LEU A 410 14.82 -29.40 -9.58
C LEU A 410 16.13 -28.74 -10.06
N GLU A 411 16.66 -29.18 -11.19
CA GLU A 411 17.87 -28.59 -11.80
C GLU A 411 17.59 -27.15 -12.29
N TRP A 412 16.40 -26.91 -12.81
CA TRP A 412 16.00 -25.55 -13.16
C TRP A 412 15.92 -24.65 -11.94
N ILE A 413 15.32 -25.12 -10.82
CA ILE A 413 15.25 -24.35 -9.57
C ILE A 413 16.66 -23.98 -9.11
N ASP A 414 17.58 -24.95 -9.04
CA ASP A 414 18.95 -24.72 -8.62
C ASP A 414 19.68 -23.73 -9.54
N SER A 415 19.45 -23.79 -10.84
CA SER A 415 20.11 -22.86 -11.78
C SER A 415 19.53 -21.46 -11.78
N TYR A 416 18.22 -21.32 -11.61
CA TYR A 416 17.53 -20.04 -11.70
C TYR A 416 17.52 -19.27 -10.38
N PHE A 417 17.11 -19.93 -9.28
CA PHE A 417 16.89 -19.25 -8.00
C PHE A 417 18.16 -18.96 -7.19
N THR A 418 19.33 -19.49 -7.58
CA THR A 418 20.62 -19.01 -7.06
C THR A 418 20.87 -17.53 -7.36
N LYS A 419 20.11 -16.95 -8.30
CA LYS A 419 20.13 -15.53 -8.67
C LYS A 419 18.87 -14.77 -8.19
N SER A 420 18.04 -15.36 -7.34
CA SER A 420 16.90 -14.67 -6.72
C SER A 420 17.37 -13.70 -5.66
N LEU A 421 16.54 -12.67 -5.38
CA LEU A 421 16.85 -11.72 -4.33
C LEU A 421 16.98 -12.40 -2.97
N ALA A 422 16.09 -13.34 -2.67
CA ALA A 422 16.13 -14.13 -1.44
C ALA A 422 17.46 -14.87 -1.26
N TYR A 423 17.95 -15.53 -2.31
CA TYR A 423 19.22 -16.25 -2.27
C TYR A 423 20.43 -15.32 -2.09
N ILE A 424 20.48 -14.22 -2.85
CA ILE A 424 21.55 -13.22 -2.75
C ILE A 424 21.61 -12.64 -1.34
N GLN A 425 20.46 -12.28 -0.78
CA GLN A 425 20.41 -11.68 0.55
C GLN A 425 20.62 -12.67 1.69
N ALA A 426 20.32 -13.95 1.51
CA ALA A 426 20.62 -14.99 2.51
C ALA A 426 22.10 -15.03 2.92
N GLN A 427 23.00 -14.61 2.01
CA GLN A 427 24.46 -14.57 2.29
C GLN A 427 24.84 -13.53 3.37
N TYR A 428 23.96 -12.58 3.70
CA TYR A 428 24.21 -11.56 4.73
C TYR A 428 23.68 -11.93 6.12
N TYR A 429 23.07 -13.12 6.25
CA TYR A 429 22.49 -13.59 7.51
C TYR A 429 23.18 -14.85 8.01
N GLU A 430 23.32 -14.96 9.33
CA GLU A 430 23.90 -16.15 9.97
C GLU A 430 22.85 -17.25 10.23
N ASP A 431 21.59 -16.89 10.28
CA ASP A 431 20.46 -17.75 10.67
C ASP A 431 19.82 -18.48 9.49
N ILE A 432 20.23 -18.18 8.25
CA ILE A 432 19.71 -18.81 7.04
C ILE A 432 20.80 -18.90 5.96
N THR A 433 20.74 -19.95 5.15
CA THR A 433 21.65 -20.17 4.04
C THR A 433 20.93 -20.10 2.69
N GLY A 434 21.68 -19.88 1.60
CA GLY A 434 21.13 -19.93 0.23
C GLY A 434 20.54 -21.31 -0.10
N ASP A 435 21.15 -22.39 0.37
CA ASP A 435 20.63 -23.75 0.16
C ASP A 435 19.27 -23.95 0.83
N GLU A 436 19.07 -23.43 2.03
CA GLU A 436 17.77 -23.46 2.71
C GLU A 436 16.70 -22.67 1.94
N VAL A 437 17.06 -21.59 1.26
CA VAL A 437 16.14 -20.86 0.35
C VAL A 437 15.76 -21.75 -0.85
N LEU A 438 16.72 -22.44 -1.46
CA LEU A 438 16.43 -23.38 -2.56
C LEU A 438 15.55 -24.54 -2.11
N ASP A 439 15.81 -25.11 -0.93
CA ASP A 439 15.01 -26.19 -0.36
C ASP A 439 13.56 -25.75 -0.10
N PHE A 440 13.37 -24.52 0.39
CA PHE A 440 12.04 -23.93 0.52
C PHE A 440 11.31 -23.83 -0.84
N ILE A 441 11.98 -23.30 -1.87
CA ILE A 441 11.38 -23.17 -3.21
C ILE A 441 11.04 -24.54 -3.79
N LYS A 442 11.93 -25.52 -3.66
CA LYS A 442 11.67 -26.92 -4.08
C LYS A 442 10.46 -27.52 -3.36
N ALA A 443 10.35 -27.26 -2.05
CA ALA A 443 9.21 -27.72 -1.26
C ALA A 443 7.90 -27.10 -1.73
N ARG A 444 7.88 -25.77 -2.03
CA ARG A 444 6.68 -25.09 -2.55
C ARG A 444 6.28 -25.62 -3.93
N ILE A 445 7.21 -25.82 -4.86
CA ILE A 445 6.90 -26.42 -6.17
C ILE A 445 6.33 -27.84 -6.01
N LYS A 446 6.85 -28.65 -5.11
CA LYS A 446 6.25 -29.96 -4.78
C LYS A 446 4.83 -29.80 -4.22
N GLY A 447 4.63 -28.83 -3.32
CA GLY A 447 3.32 -28.52 -2.75
C GLY A 447 2.31 -28.07 -3.82
N ILE A 448 2.72 -27.25 -4.77
CA ILE A 448 1.92 -26.81 -5.92
C ILE A 448 1.55 -28.03 -6.77
N THR A 449 2.54 -28.84 -7.17
CA THR A 449 2.32 -30.04 -8.00
C THR A 449 1.34 -31.01 -7.33
N LYS A 450 1.37 -31.12 -6.01
CA LYS A 450 0.46 -31.94 -5.24
C LYS A 450 -0.99 -31.42 -5.23
N LYS A 451 -1.14 -30.07 -5.20
CA LYS A 451 -2.47 -29.41 -5.25
C LYS A 451 -3.10 -29.46 -6.65
N VAL A 452 -2.31 -29.14 -7.67
CA VAL A 452 -2.79 -28.84 -9.03
C VAL A 452 -2.59 -30.00 -9.99
N GLY A 453 -1.71 -30.96 -9.65
CA GLY A 453 -1.26 -31.99 -10.57
C GLY A 453 -0.09 -31.54 -11.45
N ILE A 454 0.25 -32.33 -12.47
CA ILE A 454 1.41 -32.13 -13.36
C ILE A 454 1.01 -31.69 -14.77
N GLU A 455 -0.28 -31.53 -15.03
CA GLU A 455 -0.76 -31.22 -16.39
C GLU A 455 -0.54 -29.73 -16.71
N LYS A 456 0.27 -29.46 -17.73
CA LYS A 456 0.61 -28.11 -18.18
C LYS A 456 -0.63 -27.28 -18.53
N SER A 457 -1.64 -27.87 -19.14
CA SER A 457 -2.90 -27.21 -19.50
C SER A 457 -3.67 -26.66 -18.30
N ILE A 458 -3.59 -27.33 -17.14
CA ILE A 458 -4.21 -26.86 -15.89
C ILE A 458 -3.41 -25.67 -15.36
N TRP A 459 -2.08 -25.75 -15.39
CA TRP A 459 -1.20 -24.68 -14.95
C TRP A 459 -1.40 -23.40 -15.77
N GLU A 460 -1.49 -23.53 -17.12
CA GLU A 460 -1.79 -22.41 -18.03
C GLU A 460 -3.14 -21.76 -17.70
N SER A 461 -4.15 -22.56 -17.39
CA SER A 461 -5.48 -22.06 -17.00
C SER A 461 -5.42 -21.23 -15.72
N ILE A 462 -4.76 -21.76 -14.67
CA ILE A 462 -4.62 -21.09 -13.39
C ILE A 462 -3.80 -19.80 -13.53
N VAL A 463 -2.67 -19.84 -14.23
CA VAL A 463 -1.83 -18.65 -14.45
C VAL A 463 -2.60 -17.57 -15.22
N SER A 464 -3.40 -17.94 -16.22
CA SER A 464 -4.19 -16.99 -17.00
C SER A 464 -5.38 -16.40 -16.24
N SER A 465 -5.85 -17.07 -15.18
CA SER A 465 -6.94 -16.57 -14.34
C SER A 465 -6.54 -15.34 -13.50
N GLY A 466 -5.25 -15.25 -13.13
CA GLY A 466 -4.69 -14.15 -12.36
C GLY A 466 -5.09 -14.13 -10.88
N ILE A 467 -5.78 -15.16 -10.37
CA ILE A 467 -6.14 -15.28 -8.95
C ILE A 467 -5.28 -16.33 -8.24
N PRO A 468 -5.17 -16.27 -6.90
CA PRO A 468 -4.41 -17.27 -6.14
C PRO A 468 -4.91 -18.69 -6.38
N ILE A 469 -3.99 -19.65 -6.45
CA ILE A 469 -4.25 -21.06 -6.78
C ILE A 469 -5.42 -21.65 -6.01
N ASN A 470 -5.47 -21.45 -4.68
CA ASN A 470 -6.53 -22.04 -3.85
C ASN A 470 -7.92 -21.47 -4.21
N SER A 471 -8.02 -20.19 -4.53
CA SER A 471 -9.27 -19.57 -4.95
C SER A 471 -9.69 -20.05 -6.34
N ASP A 472 -8.73 -20.26 -7.22
CA ASP A 472 -8.96 -20.78 -8.58
C ASP A 472 -9.55 -22.19 -8.53
N LEU A 473 -8.95 -23.09 -7.76
CA LEU A 473 -9.46 -24.45 -7.57
C LEU A 473 -10.86 -24.46 -6.96
N GLN A 474 -11.12 -23.58 -5.97
CA GLN A 474 -12.46 -23.46 -5.36
C GLN A 474 -13.52 -22.98 -6.37
N ILE A 475 -13.15 -22.10 -7.30
CA ILE A 475 -14.05 -21.65 -8.37
C ILE A 475 -14.29 -22.80 -9.36
N ASP A 476 -13.27 -23.56 -9.72
CA ASP A 476 -13.40 -24.70 -10.65
C ASP A 476 -14.37 -25.76 -10.10
N GLU A 477 -14.31 -26.08 -8.82
CA GLU A 477 -15.26 -26.97 -8.14
C GLU A 477 -16.72 -26.48 -8.24
N LYS A 478 -16.95 -25.19 -8.24
CA LYS A 478 -18.29 -24.54 -8.27
C LYS A 478 -18.76 -24.18 -9.70
N LEU A 479 -17.90 -24.39 -10.69
CA LEU A 479 -18.13 -23.93 -12.05
C LEU A 479 -19.41 -24.50 -12.67
N SER A 480 -19.74 -25.78 -12.45
CA SER A 480 -20.95 -26.41 -12.96
C SER A 480 -22.24 -25.77 -12.42
N GLU A 481 -22.23 -25.33 -11.16
CA GLU A 481 -23.35 -24.65 -10.53
C GLU A 481 -23.50 -23.22 -11.07
N ILE A 482 -22.39 -22.48 -11.21
CA ILE A 482 -22.36 -21.15 -11.82
C ILE A 482 -22.90 -21.20 -13.26
N ILE A 483 -22.46 -22.19 -14.06
CA ILE A 483 -22.96 -22.41 -15.44
C ILE A 483 -24.48 -22.62 -15.45
N SER A 484 -24.99 -23.47 -14.55
CA SER A 484 -26.44 -23.75 -14.47
C SER A 484 -27.24 -22.48 -14.18
N ILE A 485 -26.76 -21.65 -13.24
CA ILE A 485 -27.39 -20.38 -12.90
C ILE A 485 -27.39 -19.43 -14.11
N VAL A 486 -26.26 -19.27 -14.78
CA VAL A 486 -26.13 -18.38 -15.95
C VAL A 486 -26.96 -18.85 -17.13
N GLN A 487 -26.97 -20.17 -17.43
CA GLN A 487 -27.78 -20.75 -18.52
C GLN A 487 -29.27 -20.55 -18.30
N SER A 488 -29.76 -20.65 -17.08
CA SER A 488 -31.16 -20.38 -16.75
C SER A 488 -31.57 -18.92 -17.04
N TYR A 489 -30.59 -18.05 -17.20
CA TYR A 489 -30.77 -16.61 -17.38
C TYR A 489 -30.69 -16.11 -18.83
N ILE A 490 -30.02 -16.83 -19.74
CA ILE A 490 -29.69 -16.36 -21.10
C ILE A 490 -30.92 -16.18 -22.01
N VAL A 491 -32.09 -16.70 -21.63
CA VAL A 491 -33.20 -16.96 -22.57
C VAL A 491 -34.13 -15.75 -22.87
N SER A 492 -33.98 -14.57 -22.22
CA SER A 492 -34.86 -13.42 -22.50
C SER A 492 -34.30 -12.07 -21.99
N ASP A 493 -34.84 -10.96 -22.52
CA ASP A 493 -34.61 -9.62 -21.98
C ASP A 493 -35.09 -9.55 -20.51
N LYS A 494 -34.17 -9.28 -19.61
CA LYS A 494 -34.38 -9.33 -18.16
C LYS A 494 -34.52 -7.94 -17.55
N THR A 495 -35.43 -7.84 -16.59
CA THR A 495 -35.58 -6.66 -15.74
C THR A 495 -34.38 -6.44 -14.84
N LEU A 496 -34.22 -5.25 -14.27
CA LEU A 496 -33.16 -4.96 -13.29
C LEU A 496 -33.24 -5.89 -12.08
N GLU A 497 -34.44 -6.21 -11.59
CA GLU A 497 -34.66 -7.11 -10.44
C GLU A 497 -34.18 -8.54 -10.74
N GLU A 498 -34.44 -9.04 -11.94
CA GLU A 498 -33.95 -10.36 -12.36
C GLU A 498 -32.42 -10.39 -12.50
N ARG A 499 -31.80 -9.30 -12.94
CA ARG A 499 -30.32 -9.16 -12.99
C ARG A 499 -29.71 -9.13 -11.58
N ILE A 500 -30.35 -8.43 -10.64
CA ILE A 500 -29.93 -8.42 -9.23
C ILE A 500 -30.03 -9.84 -8.66
N SER A 501 -31.15 -10.54 -8.91
CA SER A 501 -31.34 -11.92 -8.44
C SER A 501 -30.33 -12.91 -9.02
N LEU A 502 -29.92 -12.76 -10.29
CA LEU A 502 -28.84 -13.55 -10.88
C LEU A 502 -27.53 -13.37 -10.12
N LEU A 503 -27.14 -12.11 -9.87
CA LEU A 503 -25.91 -11.80 -9.14
C LEU A 503 -25.97 -12.30 -7.70
N GLU A 504 -27.15 -12.25 -7.05
CA GLU A 504 -27.38 -12.84 -5.73
C GLU A 504 -27.15 -14.34 -5.70
N ASN A 505 -27.70 -15.06 -6.69
CA ASN A 505 -27.53 -16.52 -6.78
C ASN A 505 -26.06 -16.90 -7.02
N ILE A 506 -25.34 -16.16 -7.87
CA ILE A 506 -23.92 -16.41 -8.10
C ILE A 506 -23.11 -16.09 -6.83
N GLU A 507 -23.41 -14.98 -6.15
CA GLU A 507 -22.71 -14.61 -4.91
C GLU A 507 -22.89 -15.67 -3.82
N ASP A 508 -24.08 -16.25 -3.67
CA ASP A 508 -24.32 -17.32 -2.70
C ASP A 508 -23.46 -18.56 -2.98
N VAL A 509 -23.15 -18.85 -4.25
CA VAL A 509 -22.25 -19.97 -4.65
C VAL A 509 -20.79 -19.64 -4.38
N ILE A 510 -20.34 -18.41 -4.64
CA ILE A 510 -18.92 -18.03 -4.55
C ILE A 510 -18.52 -17.45 -3.17
N ARG A 511 -19.47 -17.30 -2.25
CA ARG A 511 -19.25 -16.62 -0.96
C ARG A 511 -18.14 -17.24 -0.10
N ASP A 512 -17.91 -18.55 -0.23
CA ASP A 512 -16.91 -19.30 0.53
C ASP A 512 -15.54 -19.36 -0.17
N VAL A 513 -15.42 -18.83 -1.40
CA VAL A 513 -14.15 -18.76 -2.13
C VAL A 513 -13.22 -17.79 -1.40
N ASN A 514 -11.97 -18.19 -1.16
CA ASN A 514 -11.04 -17.45 -0.31
C ASN A 514 -10.83 -15.99 -0.73
N ILE A 515 -10.74 -15.71 -2.03
CA ILE A 515 -10.60 -14.33 -2.53
C ILE A 515 -11.86 -13.50 -2.34
N TYR A 516 -13.03 -14.15 -2.25
CA TYR A 516 -14.33 -13.51 -2.10
C TYR A 516 -14.76 -13.43 -0.65
N LYS A 517 -14.29 -14.39 0.18
CA LYS A 517 -14.63 -14.49 1.59
C LYS A 517 -14.12 -13.29 2.36
N GLU A 518 -15.01 -12.35 2.64
CA GLU A 518 -14.69 -11.23 3.52
C GLU A 518 -15.16 -11.51 4.95
N LYS A 519 -14.33 -11.10 5.91
CA LYS A 519 -14.66 -11.12 7.33
C LYS A 519 -15.51 -9.89 7.66
N PHE A 520 -16.78 -9.88 7.23
CA PHE A 520 -17.73 -8.88 7.71
C PHE A 520 -18.31 -9.33 9.04
N GLU A 521 -18.52 -8.38 9.94
CA GLU A 521 -19.27 -8.65 11.17
C GLU A 521 -20.70 -9.08 10.81
N ASP A 522 -21.23 -10.07 11.53
CA ASP A 522 -22.60 -10.63 11.31
C ASP A 522 -23.73 -9.59 11.40
N SER A 523 -23.44 -8.39 11.92
CA SER A 523 -24.38 -7.29 12.06
C SER A 523 -24.64 -6.49 10.78
N VAL A 524 -23.85 -6.69 9.71
CA VAL A 524 -23.94 -5.89 8.48
C VAL A 524 -24.88 -6.57 7.49
N ASP A 525 -25.92 -5.86 7.07
CA ASP A 525 -26.84 -6.32 6.02
C ASP A 525 -26.22 -6.13 4.62
N ILE A 526 -25.36 -7.08 4.24
CA ILE A 526 -24.66 -7.09 2.94
C ILE A 526 -25.68 -7.14 1.79
N LYS A 527 -26.79 -7.86 1.95
CA LYS A 527 -27.82 -8.01 0.91
C LYS A 527 -28.50 -6.67 0.62
N GLU A 528 -28.80 -5.87 1.65
CA GLU A 528 -29.39 -4.55 1.47
C GLU A 528 -28.40 -3.59 0.80
N ILE A 529 -27.14 -3.58 1.21
CA ILE A 529 -26.08 -2.77 0.60
C ILE A 529 -25.94 -3.13 -0.88
N ARG A 530 -25.85 -4.42 -1.22
CA ARG A 530 -25.78 -4.92 -2.59
C ARG A 530 -26.97 -4.46 -3.43
N LYS A 531 -28.20 -4.66 -2.93
CA LYS A 531 -29.41 -4.25 -3.63
C LYS A 531 -29.42 -2.75 -3.93
N LYS A 532 -29.08 -1.93 -2.95
CA LYS A 532 -28.98 -0.47 -3.12
C LYS A 532 -27.92 -0.10 -4.15
N TRP A 533 -26.75 -0.71 -4.08
CA TRP A 533 -25.63 -0.42 -5.01
C TRP A 533 -25.97 -0.81 -6.44
N LEU A 534 -26.46 -2.02 -6.67
CA LEU A 534 -26.85 -2.51 -7.99
C LEU A 534 -28.04 -1.75 -8.59
N SER A 535 -28.90 -1.17 -7.74
CA SER A 535 -30.01 -0.31 -8.17
C SER A 535 -29.58 1.13 -8.49
N GLY A 536 -28.28 1.45 -8.40
CA GLY A 536 -27.75 2.79 -8.71
C GLY A 536 -28.09 3.86 -7.67
N ILE A 537 -28.40 3.46 -6.44
CA ILE A 537 -28.62 4.40 -5.33
C ILE A 537 -27.30 5.08 -4.99
N SER A 538 -27.33 6.37 -4.63
CA SER A 538 -26.14 7.15 -4.35
C SER A 538 -25.32 6.56 -3.18
N MET A 539 -23.98 6.67 -3.26
CA MET A 539 -23.12 6.21 -2.16
C MET A 539 -23.43 6.92 -0.84
N SER A 540 -23.88 8.17 -0.87
CA SER A 540 -24.28 8.92 0.32
C SER A 540 -25.44 8.27 1.09
N ASP A 541 -26.35 7.60 0.38
CA ASP A 541 -27.48 6.87 0.98
C ASP A 541 -27.06 5.46 1.46
N ILE A 542 -26.06 4.87 0.80
CA ILE A 542 -25.53 3.56 1.17
C ILE A 542 -24.61 3.67 2.40
N VAL A 543 -23.81 4.72 2.51
CA VAL A 543 -22.83 4.97 3.59
C VAL A 543 -23.47 5.05 4.99
N GLN A 544 -24.77 5.18 5.08
CA GLN A 544 -25.48 5.12 6.37
C GLN A 544 -25.34 3.75 7.08
N HIS A 545 -25.00 2.69 6.32
CA HIS A 545 -24.70 1.37 6.88
C HIS A 545 -23.22 1.29 7.27
N GLU A 546 -22.95 0.68 8.42
CA GLU A 546 -21.58 0.45 8.88
C GLU A 546 -20.78 -0.38 7.87
N ASN A 547 -19.52 -0.04 7.66
CA ASN A 547 -18.63 -0.66 6.67
C ASN A 547 -19.09 -0.61 5.20
N ALA A 548 -20.20 0.04 4.86
CA ALA A 548 -20.74 0.07 3.49
C ALA A 548 -19.73 0.56 2.45
N VAL A 549 -18.88 1.53 2.79
CA VAL A 549 -17.83 2.02 1.89
C VAL A 549 -16.86 0.91 1.50
N ASN A 550 -16.40 0.12 2.48
CA ASN A 550 -15.48 -1.00 2.22
C ASN A 550 -16.17 -2.09 1.41
N ILE A 551 -17.41 -2.44 1.76
CA ILE A 551 -18.20 -3.45 1.06
C ILE A 551 -18.37 -3.07 -0.41
N VAL A 552 -18.79 -1.85 -0.70
CA VAL A 552 -18.99 -1.41 -2.10
C VAL A 552 -17.65 -1.29 -2.83
N THR A 553 -16.63 -0.68 -2.23
CA THR A 553 -15.38 -0.38 -2.95
C THR A 553 -14.45 -1.57 -3.10
N GLN A 554 -14.43 -2.50 -2.16
CA GLN A 554 -13.57 -3.69 -2.23
C GLN A 554 -14.35 -4.90 -2.74
N HIS A 555 -15.50 -5.19 -2.18
CA HIS A 555 -16.25 -6.38 -2.48
C HIS A 555 -16.99 -6.28 -3.82
N TYR A 556 -17.94 -5.35 -3.96
CA TYR A 556 -18.76 -5.24 -5.17
C TYR A 556 -18.07 -4.58 -6.36
N SER A 557 -17.22 -3.59 -6.13
CA SER A 557 -16.53 -2.92 -7.25
C SER A 557 -15.25 -3.62 -7.69
N PHE A 558 -14.72 -4.57 -6.91
CA PHE A 558 -13.46 -5.23 -7.22
C PHE A 558 -13.54 -6.76 -7.16
N ASN A 559 -13.78 -7.39 -5.98
CA ASN A 559 -13.70 -8.85 -5.84
C ASN A 559 -14.75 -9.56 -6.71
N MET A 560 -15.99 -9.09 -6.69
CA MET A 560 -17.09 -9.70 -7.44
C MET A 560 -16.87 -9.66 -8.97
N PRO A 561 -16.57 -8.51 -9.61
CA PRO A 561 -16.27 -8.48 -11.03
C PRO A 561 -15.08 -9.36 -11.40
N TRP A 562 -14.09 -9.45 -10.54
CA TRP A 562 -12.92 -10.30 -10.78
C TRP A 562 -13.28 -11.77 -10.76
N VAL A 563 -13.94 -12.26 -9.71
CA VAL A 563 -14.37 -13.67 -9.62
C VAL A 563 -15.28 -14.05 -10.79
N LEU A 564 -16.20 -13.17 -11.20
CA LEU A 564 -17.06 -13.39 -12.37
C LEU A 564 -16.25 -13.48 -13.67
N THR A 565 -15.22 -12.64 -13.83
CA THR A 565 -14.34 -12.67 -15.00
C THR A 565 -13.53 -13.97 -15.05
N VAL A 566 -13.03 -14.42 -13.92
CA VAL A 566 -12.29 -15.68 -13.79
C VAL A 566 -13.20 -16.86 -14.11
N SER A 567 -14.40 -16.91 -13.54
CA SER A 567 -15.39 -17.95 -13.86
C SER A 567 -15.68 -18.01 -15.36
N TYR A 568 -15.74 -16.87 -16.05
CA TYR A 568 -15.87 -16.81 -17.51
C TYR A 568 -14.63 -17.35 -18.24
N THR A 569 -13.43 -17.06 -17.75
CA THR A 569 -12.17 -17.55 -18.33
C THR A 569 -12.08 -19.07 -18.22
N HIS A 570 -12.45 -19.64 -17.06
CA HIS A 570 -12.54 -21.08 -16.86
C HIS A 570 -13.57 -21.73 -17.79
N LEU A 571 -14.74 -21.13 -17.94
CA LEU A 571 -15.75 -21.59 -18.91
C LEU A 571 -15.20 -21.70 -20.30
N ARG A 572 -14.50 -20.68 -20.77
CA ARG A 572 -13.88 -20.68 -22.10
C ARG A 572 -12.79 -21.74 -22.24
N ALA A 573 -11.97 -21.94 -21.25
CA ALA A 573 -10.94 -22.97 -21.22
C ALA A 573 -11.58 -24.39 -21.30
N HIS A 574 -12.67 -24.62 -20.55
CA HIS A 574 -13.42 -25.88 -20.59
C HIS A 574 -14.12 -26.14 -21.95
N GLU A 575 -14.68 -25.11 -22.58
CA GLU A 575 -15.27 -25.23 -23.92
C GLU A 575 -14.21 -25.59 -24.97
N THR A 576 -13.05 -24.95 -24.91
CA THR A 576 -11.91 -25.25 -25.79
C THR A 576 -11.43 -26.70 -25.62
N ARG A 577 -11.40 -27.22 -24.39
CA ARG A 577 -11.09 -28.64 -24.12
C ARG A 577 -12.12 -29.59 -24.69
N ARG A 578 -13.42 -29.27 -24.59
CA ARG A 578 -14.51 -30.10 -25.17
C ARG A 578 -14.48 -30.15 -26.71
N HIS A 579 -13.94 -29.13 -27.37
CA HIS A 579 -13.78 -29.10 -28.82
C HIS A 579 -12.47 -29.74 -29.32
N LEU A 580 -11.52 -30.05 -28.39
CA LEU A 580 -10.26 -30.73 -28.73
C LEU A 580 -10.30 -32.25 -28.44
N VAL A 581 -11.40 -32.79 -27.88
CA VAL A 581 -11.72 -34.20 -27.72
C VAL A 581 -12.89 -34.54 -28.63
#